data_f122efa285d1058f2bb38d00a2a229b1
#
_entry.id   f122efa285d1058f2bb38d00a2a229b1
#
_cell.length_a   1.000
_cell.length_b   1.000
_cell.length_c   1.000
_cell.angle_alpha   90.00
_cell.angle_beta   90.00
_cell.angle_gamma   90.00
#
_symmetry.space_group_name_H-M   'P 1'
#
loop_
_entity.id
_entity.type
_entity.pdbx_description
1 polymer ?
#
loop_
_entity_poly.entity_id
_entity_poly.type
_entity_poly.pdbx_seq_one_letter_code
_entity_poly.pdbx_strand_id
1 'polypeptide(L)'
;MAKVGYIFNSEQYDTFTFDRAWMEKYGYCRIIEDSASQEKTRPEWKQLMDCLERGDELVISKFSNALRGVRELAMFLEFCRVKVIRIISIQEKIDSKGELFPSTSIADVLFMFGSLSEEVVALRECL
;
A
#
# COMPACT_ATOMS: atom_id res chain seq x y z
N MET A 1 11.24 -14.32 7.16
CA MET A 1 10.78 -13.15 6.35
C MET A 1 9.47 -13.51 5.67
N ALA A 2 8.40 -12.82 6.02
CA ALA A 2 7.10 -13.09 5.43
C ALA A 2 6.89 -12.23 4.17
N LYS A 3 6.18 -12.80 3.20
CA LYS A 3 5.74 -12.10 1.99
C LYS A 3 4.22 -12.06 2.01
N VAL A 4 3.66 -10.88 2.23
CA VAL A 4 2.23 -10.70 2.46
C VAL A 4 1.65 -9.70 1.45
N GLY A 5 0.47 -10.01 0.93
CA GLY A 5 -0.30 -9.09 0.10
C GLY A 5 -1.51 -8.55 0.86
N TYR A 6 -1.89 -7.32 0.61
CA TYR A 6 -3.10 -6.71 1.15
C TYR A 6 -3.91 -6.07 0.04
N ILE A 7 -5.21 -6.33 0.02
CA ILE A 7 -6.14 -5.71 -0.92
C ILE A 7 -7.40 -5.28 -0.18
N PHE A 8 -7.81 -4.04 -0.39
CA PHE A 8 -9.14 -3.58 0.00
C PHE A 8 -10.09 -3.80 -1.17
N ASN A 9 -11.04 -4.71 -1.01
CA ASN A 9 -11.95 -5.10 -2.07
C ASN A 9 -13.25 -4.27 -2.02
N SER A 10 -13.40 -3.37 -2.99
CA SER A 10 -14.62 -2.61 -3.18
C SER A 10 -14.86 -2.35 -4.66
N GLU A 11 -16.07 -1.93 -5.01
CA GLU A 11 -16.43 -1.64 -6.40
C GLU A 11 -15.62 -0.50 -7.02
N GLN A 12 -15.05 0.36 -6.19
CA GLN A 12 -14.19 1.45 -6.66
C GLN A 12 -12.85 0.97 -7.21
N TYR A 13 -12.45 -0.26 -6.89
CA TYR A 13 -11.16 -0.80 -7.26
C TYR A 13 -11.37 -2.01 -8.17
N ASP A 14 -11.38 -1.77 -9.47
CA ASP A 14 -11.69 -2.77 -10.49
C ASP A 14 -10.49 -3.66 -10.88
N THR A 15 -9.34 -3.44 -10.25
CA THR A 15 -8.12 -4.19 -10.54
C THR A 15 -7.91 -5.39 -9.61
N PHE A 16 -8.88 -5.72 -8.77
CA PHE A 16 -8.76 -6.76 -7.73
C PHE A 16 -8.22 -8.09 -8.29
N THR A 17 -8.82 -8.60 -9.35
CA THR A 17 -8.44 -9.90 -9.93
C THR A 17 -7.01 -9.85 -10.48
N PHE A 18 -6.65 -8.78 -11.15
CA PHE A 18 -5.30 -8.58 -11.67
C PHE A 18 -4.28 -8.52 -10.53
N ASP A 19 -4.57 -7.73 -9.51
CA ASP A 19 -3.65 -7.52 -8.39
C ASP A 19 -3.42 -8.81 -7.61
N ARG A 20 -4.50 -9.57 -7.38
CA ARG A 20 -4.39 -10.85 -6.69
C ARG A 20 -3.56 -11.85 -7.50
N ALA A 21 -3.78 -11.92 -8.81
CA ALA A 21 -2.99 -12.79 -9.67
C ALA A 21 -1.51 -12.38 -9.69
N TRP A 22 -1.24 -11.08 -9.70
CA TRP A 22 0.12 -10.55 -9.62
C TRP A 22 0.82 -10.98 -8.34
N MET A 23 0.12 -10.85 -7.21
CA MET A 23 0.66 -11.25 -5.91
C MET A 23 1.01 -12.74 -5.88
N GLU A 24 0.11 -13.58 -6.37
CA GLU A 24 0.33 -15.02 -6.43
C GLU A 24 1.52 -15.37 -7.32
N LYS A 25 1.62 -14.72 -8.47
CA LYS A 25 2.71 -14.94 -9.42
C LYS A 25 4.09 -14.63 -8.82
N TYR A 26 4.18 -13.59 -8.00
CA TYR A 26 5.44 -13.16 -7.41
C TYR A 26 5.69 -13.73 -6.01
N GLY A 27 4.91 -14.73 -5.61
CA GLY A 27 5.16 -15.50 -4.39
C GLY A 27 4.56 -14.92 -3.12
N TYR A 28 3.61 -13.97 -3.24
CA TYR A 28 2.89 -13.41 -2.10
C TYR A 28 1.62 -14.23 -1.86
N CYS A 29 1.82 -15.44 -1.32
CA CYS A 29 0.72 -16.40 -1.19
C CYS A 29 -0.23 -16.08 -0.03
N ARG A 30 0.23 -15.33 0.97
CA ARG A 30 -0.62 -14.89 2.07
C ARG A 30 -1.22 -13.55 1.70
N ILE A 31 -2.46 -13.59 1.20
CA ILE A 31 -3.18 -12.39 0.77
C ILE A 31 -4.27 -12.08 1.78
N ILE A 32 -4.21 -10.90 2.36
CA ILE A 32 -5.15 -10.42 3.38
C ILE A 32 -6.08 -9.40 2.73
N GLU A 33 -7.37 -9.51 3.04
CA GLU A 33 -8.40 -8.72 2.38
C GLU A 33 -9.37 -8.12 3.37
N ASP A 34 -9.65 -6.83 3.22
CA ASP A 34 -10.79 -6.16 3.85
C ASP A 34 -11.83 -5.85 2.77
N SER A 35 -13.11 -5.81 3.16
CA SER A 35 -14.20 -5.52 2.24
C SER A 35 -14.79 -4.14 2.46
N ALA A 36 -15.60 -3.67 1.50
CA ALA A 36 -16.24 -2.36 1.56
C ALA A 36 -17.09 -2.16 2.81
N SER A 37 -17.68 -3.23 3.35
CA SER A 37 -18.46 -3.16 4.60
C SER A 37 -17.59 -2.85 5.82
N GLN A 38 -16.28 -2.98 5.70
CA GLN A 38 -15.31 -2.77 6.77
C GLN A 38 -14.45 -1.52 6.54
N GLU A 39 -14.93 -0.58 5.73
CA GLU A 39 -14.20 0.63 5.33
C GLU A 39 -13.65 1.41 6.52
N LYS A 40 -14.45 1.59 7.57
CA LYS A 40 -14.05 2.40 8.72
C LYS A 40 -13.10 1.68 9.66
N THR A 41 -13.28 0.38 9.82
CA THR A 41 -12.53 -0.40 10.81
C THR A 41 -11.30 -1.08 10.22
N ARG A 42 -11.39 -1.55 8.99
CA ARG A 42 -10.34 -2.30 8.30
C ARG A 42 -9.56 -3.23 9.24
N PRO A 43 -10.26 -4.22 9.84
CA PRO A 43 -9.65 -5.03 10.90
C PRO A 43 -8.46 -5.85 10.43
N GLU A 44 -8.50 -6.33 9.19
CA GLU A 44 -7.40 -7.12 8.64
C GLU A 44 -6.15 -6.27 8.40
N TRP A 45 -6.32 -5.02 7.96
CA TRP A 45 -5.22 -4.08 7.81
C TRP A 45 -4.57 -3.79 9.16
N LYS A 46 -5.37 -3.53 10.17
CA LYS A 46 -4.88 -3.25 11.52
C LYS A 46 -4.12 -4.42 12.12
N GLN A 47 -4.66 -5.63 11.95
CA GLN A 47 -4.01 -6.83 12.41
C GLN A 47 -2.69 -7.05 11.69
N LEU A 48 -2.65 -6.78 10.38
CA LEU A 48 -1.44 -6.89 9.59
C LEU A 48 -0.36 -5.94 10.12
N MET A 49 -0.72 -4.69 10.41
CA MET A 49 0.23 -3.72 10.97
C MET A 49 0.82 -4.18 12.30
N ASP A 50 0.02 -4.88 13.11
CA ASP A 50 0.48 -5.41 14.39
C ASP A 50 1.38 -6.65 14.23
N CYS A 51 1.21 -7.40 13.14
CA CYS A 51 1.90 -8.68 12.94
C CYS A 51 3.17 -8.60 12.10
N LEU A 52 3.34 -7.53 11.31
CA LEU A 52 4.53 -7.40 10.46
C LEU A 52 5.79 -7.26 11.31
N GLU A 53 6.81 -8.03 10.92
CA GLU A 53 8.09 -8.06 11.60
C GLU A 53 9.18 -7.45 10.75
N ARG A 54 10.31 -7.15 11.38
CA ARG A 54 11.46 -6.56 10.67
C ARG A 54 11.90 -7.45 9.50
N GLY A 55 12.04 -6.83 8.35
CA GLY A 55 12.49 -7.50 7.13
C GLY A 55 11.37 -8.15 6.31
N ASP A 56 10.12 -8.10 6.77
CA ASP A 56 9.00 -8.62 5.99
C ASP A 56 8.77 -7.81 4.71
N GLU A 57 8.06 -8.40 3.76
CA GLU A 57 7.69 -7.76 2.50
C GLU A 57 6.18 -7.65 2.41
N LEU A 58 5.70 -6.45 2.05
CA LEU A 58 4.28 -6.19 1.87
C LEU A 58 4.02 -5.66 0.46
N VAL A 59 3.07 -6.28 -0.24
CA VAL A 59 2.60 -5.78 -1.53
C VAL A 59 1.17 -5.28 -1.39
N ILE A 60 0.91 -4.11 -1.97
CA ILE A 60 -0.42 -3.49 -2.00
C ILE A 60 -0.80 -3.20 -3.44
N SER A 61 -2.10 -3.06 -3.70
CA SER A 61 -2.63 -2.71 -5.02
C SER A 61 -2.13 -1.32 -5.44
N LYS A 62 -2.44 -0.33 -4.62
CA LYS A 62 -1.96 1.05 -4.74
C LYS A 62 -2.11 1.74 -3.39
N PHE A 63 -1.42 2.86 -3.20
CA PHE A 63 -1.46 3.54 -1.91
C PHE A 63 -2.87 3.98 -1.52
N SER A 64 -3.67 4.48 -2.46
CA SER A 64 -5.04 4.91 -2.18
C SER A 64 -6.00 3.75 -1.85
N ASN A 65 -5.65 2.53 -2.23
CA ASN A 65 -6.42 1.34 -1.84
C ASN A 65 -6.18 0.98 -0.37
N ALA A 66 -4.92 1.00 0.06
CA ALA A 66 -4.52 0.57 1.40
C ALA A 66 -4.61 1.68 2.45
N LEU A 67 -4.41 2.93 2.05
CA LEU A 67 -4.26 4.06 2.97
C LEU A 67 -5.32 5.13 2.71
N ARG A 68 -5.69 5.84 3.77
CA ARG A 68 -6.69 6.90 3.73
C ARG A 68 -6.04 8.23 4.12
N GLY A 69 -5.48 8.90 3.12
CA GLY A 69 -4.94 10.24 3.26
C GLY A 69 -3.47 10.31 3.61
N VAL A 70 -2.98 11.52 3.62
CA VAL A 70 -1.56 11.83 3.76
C VAL A 70 -1.02 11.49 5.15
N ARG A 71 -1.82 11.68 6.18
CA ARG A 71 -1.39 11.37 7.55
C ARG A 71 -1.14 9.88 7.71
N GLU A 72 -2.08 9.06 7.27
CA GLU A 72 -1.94 7.61 7.34
C GLU A 72 -0.77 7.14 6.48
N LEU A 73 -0.59 7.73 5.29
CA LEU A 73 0.54 7.44 4.43
C LEU A 73 1.87 7.74 5.14
N ALA A 74 1.99 8.91 5.75
CA ALA A 74 3.22 9.29 6.44
C ALA A 74 3.55 8.33 7.59
N MET A 75 2.53 7.96 8.38
CA MET A 75 2.69 7.00 9.47
C MET A 75 3.10 5.62 8.96
N PHE A 76 2.51 5.19 7.86
CA PHE A 76 2.82 3.90 7.25
C PHE A 76 4.26 3.86 6.71
N LEU A 77 4.68 4.90 6.01
CA LEU A 77 6.04 4.97 5.47
C LEU A 77 7.08 4.98 6.59
N GLU A 78 6.81 5.70 7.68
CA GLU A 78 7.69 5.71 8.84
C GLU A 78 7.75 4.32 9.51
N PHE A 79 6.61 3.66 9.62
CA PHE A 79 6.54 2.29 10.12
C PHE A 79 7.39 1.35 9.28
N CYS A 80 7.28 1.44 7.94
CA CYS A 80 8.08 0.60 7.04
C CYS A 80 9.58 0.91 7.14
N ARG A 81 9.94 2.18 7.32
CA ARG A 81 11.32 2.58 7.47
C ARG A 81 11.94 2.01 8.75
N VAL A 82 11.24 2.15 9.86
CA VAL A 82 11.73 1.70 11.17
C VAL A 82 11.88 0.18 11.21
N LYS A 83 10.90 -0.55 10.69
CA LYS A 83 10.92 -2.02 10.67
C LYS A 83 11.63 -2.61 9.46
N VAL A 84 12.15 -1.77 8.56
CA VAL A 84 12.84 -2.22 7.35
C VAL A 84 11.94 -3.16 6.52
N ILE A 85 10.69 -2.75 6.32
CA ILE A 85 9.72 -3.51 5.53
C ILE A 85 9.82 -3.06 4.07
N ARG A 86 9.96 -4.04 3.18
CA ARG A 86 9.88 -3.78 1.74
C ARG A 86 8.43 -3.53 1.37
N ILE A 87 8.15 -2.41 0.73
CA ILE A 87 6.82 -2.09 0.24
C ILE A 87 6.80 -2.10 -1.28
N ILE A 88 5.82 -2.79 -1.85
CA ILE A 88 5.60 -2.85 -3.30
C ILE A 88 4.17 -2.39 -3.58
N SER A 89 4.02 -1.42 -4.47
CA SER A 89 2.71 -0.97 -4.96
C SER A 89 2.58 -1.33 -6.42
N ILE A 90 1.62 -2.20 -6.75
CA ILE A 90 1.50 -2.78 -8.10
C ILE A 90 1.13 -1.73 -9.13
N GLN A 91 0.06 -0.97 -8.88
CA GLN A 91 -0.49 -0.04 -9.86
C GLN A 91 0.40 1.18 -10.07
N GLU A 92 1.13 1.57 -9.06
CA GLU A 92 2.02 2.72 -9.11
C GLU A 92 3.44 2.35 -9.51
N LYS A 93 3.71 1.05 -9.60
CA LYS A 93 5.02 0.50 -9.99
C LYS A 93 6.14 0.99 -9.08
N ILE A 94 5.91 0.88 -7.79
CA ILE A 94 6.90 1.21 -6.76
C ILE A 94 7.36 -0.06 -6.07
N ASP A 95 8.67 -0.16 -5.88
CA ASP A 95 9.31 -1.16 -5.04
C ASP A 95 10.38 -0.45 -4.23
N SER A 96 10.26 -0.46 -2.92
CA SER A 96 11.18 0.27 -2.06
C SER A 96 12.63 -0.23 -2.14
N LYS A 97 12.83 -1.46 -2.63
CA LYS A 97 14.18 -1.97 -2.94
C LYS A 97 14.64 -1.64 -4.35
N GLY A 98 13.75 -1.16 -5.22
CA GLY A 98 14.09 -0.81 -6.59
C GLY A 98 14.37 -1.98 -7.51
N GLU A 99 14.01 -3.20 -7.12
CA GLU A 99 14.30 -4.40 -7.92
C GLU A 99 13.32 -4.65 -9.04
N LEU A 100 12.00 -4.55 -8.73
CA LEU A 100 10.95 -4.87 -9.69
C LEU A 100 10.62 -3.72 -10.64
N PHE A 101 10.77 -2.49 -10.18
CA PHE A 101 10.41 -1.31 -10.96
C PHE A 101 11.52 -0.26 -10.92
N PRO A 102 12.68 -0.57 -11.52
CA PRO A 102 13.85 0.32 -11.43
C PRO A 102 13.68 1.62 -12.22
N SER A 103 12.71 1.68 -13.14
CA SER A 103 12.47 2.88 -13.95
C SER A 103 11.58 3.93 -13.28
N THR A 104 11.00 3.62 -12.12
CA THR A 104 10.16 4.57 -11.40
C THR A 104 11.02 5.66 -10.77
N SER A 105 10.77 6.90 -11.13
CA SER A 105 11.55 8.06 -10.68
C SER A 105 10.96 8.68 -9.40
N ILE A 106 11.76 9.54 -8.75
CA ILE A 106 11.28 10.33 -7.62
C ILE A 106 10.11 11.23 -8.04
N ALA A 107 10.14 11.76 -9.26
CA ALA A 107 9.05 12.58 -9.79
C ALA A 107 7.74 11.78 -9.88
N ASP A 108 7.82 10.52 -10.31
CA ASP A 108 6.65 9.64 -10.35
C ASP A 108 6.09 9.40 -8.95
N VAL A 109 6.95 9.19 -7.97
CA VAL A 109 6.55 8.99 -6.57
C VAL A 109 5.84 10.25 -6.04
N LEU A 110 6.38 11.42 -6.27
CA LEU A 110 5.77 12.68 -5.83
C LEU A 110 4.42 12.93 -6.50
N PHE A 111 4.31 12.60 -7.79
CA PHE A 111 3.05 12.70 -8.51
C PHE A 111 1.99 11.79 -7.90
N MET A 112 2.36 10.57 -7.54
CA MET A 112 1.46 9.61 -6.89
C MET A 112 0.98 10.10 -5.53
N PHE A 113 1.86 10.71 -4.76
CA PHE A 113 1.47 11.29 -3.48
C PHE A 113 0.44 12.41 -3.66
N GLY A 114 0.54 13.18 -4.74
CA GLY A 114 -0.44 14.19 -5.09
C GLY A 114 -1.82 13.62 -5.40
N SER A 115 -1.92 12.36 -5.83
CA SER A 115 -3.20 11.72 -6.13
C SER A 115 -3.94 11.17 -4.90
N LEU A 116 -3.35 11.21 -3.72
CA LEU A 116 -4.03 10.93 -2.44
C LEU A 116 -4.93 12.08 -1.99
N SER A 117 -5.07 12.92 -2.73
CA SER A 117 -5.88 14.02 -3.15
C SER A 117 -6.58 14.93 -2.13
N GLU A 118 -7.78 14.65 -1.64
CA GLU A 118 -8.55 15.65 -0.91
C GLU A 118 -7.94 16.05 0.43
N GLU A 119 -7.40 15.09 1.16
CA GLU A 119 -6.73 15.37 2.42
C GLU A 119 -5.39 16.08 2.21
N VAL A 120 -4.72 15.80 1.11
CA VAL A 120 -3.49 16.51 0.74
C VAL A 120 -3.79 17.98 0.47
N VAL A 121 -4.86 18.26 -0.28
CA VAL A 121 -5.29 19.63 -0.56
C VAL A 121 -5.70 20.33 0.74
N ALA A 122 -6.50 19.68 1.56
CA ALA A 122 -6.91 20.23 2.85
C ALA A 122 -5.73 20.53 3.75
N LEU A 123 -4.73 19.63 3.79
CA LEU A 123 -3.53 19.83 4.58
C LEU A 123 -2.69 21.01 4.08
N ARG A 124 -2.59 21.18 2.76
CA ARG A 124 -1.89 22.33 2.17
C ARG A 124 -2.58 23.65 2.52
N GLU A 125 -3.89 23.67 2.53
CA GLU A 125 -4.65 24.86 2.88
C GLU A 125 -4.50 25.24 4.34
N CYS A 126 -4.23 24.27 5.20
CA CYS A 126 -3.99 24.50 6.62
C CYS A 126 -2.57 25.00 6.94
N LEU A 127 -1.66 24.88 6.00
CA LEU A 127 -0.28 25.35 6.17
C LEU A 127 -0.12 26.77 5.71
#